data_6ff7db06c857d4b9d189e3d87e7ce2e8
#
_entry.id   6ff7db06c857d4b9d189e3d87e7ce2e8
#
_cell.length_a   1.000
_cell.length_b   1.000
_cell.length_c   1.000
_cell.angle_alpha   90.00
_cell.angle_beta   90.00
_cell.angle_gamma   90.00
#
_symmetry.space_group_name_H-M   'P 1'
#
loop_
_entity.id
_entity.type
_entity.pdbx_description
1 polymer ?
#
loop_
_entity_poly.entity_id
_entity_poly.type
_entity_poly.pdbx_seq_one_letter_code
_entity_poly.pdbx_strand_id
1 'polypeptide(L)'
;ISVNYILSHLAASEDLKEKSFTKKQIEKFLSISDEFENLTNKAVKKHLLNTSGILNYCDYQFDMVRSGIGLYGYGNDKKYESKLKPVHSLFSYISQIHEVKKGESVGYNRAFIANKNCRIGIVPIGHADGISRSVGNRKGKVLVNNSQCDIIGNVCMDMIMIELNDENIKEGDKVILFDENSQNSEKFAEYSNTISYEVLTSISNRIKRKFVI
;
A
#
# COMPACT_ATOMS: atom_id res chain seq x y z
N ILE A 1 9.93 -23.20 -30.68
CA ILE A 1 9.72 -22.55 -29.39
C ILE A 1 10.28 -23.46 -28.32
N SER A 2 11.09 -22.92 -27.39
CA SER A 2 11.59 -23.67 -26.24
C SER A 2 10.86 -23.16 -24.99
N VAL A 3 10.22 -24.06 -24.26
CA VAL A 3 9.59 -23.76 -22.98
C VAL A 3 10.55 -24.21 -21.88
N ASN A 4 10.98 -23.27 -21.04
CA ASN A 4 11.92 -23.52 -19.95
C ASN A 4 11.25 -23.52 -18.58
N TYR A 5 10.09 -22.83 -18.45
CA TYR A 5 9.35 -22.71 -17.21
C TYR A 5 7.86 -22.86 -17.41
N ILE A 6 7.20 -23.50 -16.45
CA ILE A 6 5.74 -23.48 -16.28
C ILE A 6 5.43 -22.75 -14.98
N LEU A 7 4.40 -21.91 -15.02
CA LEU A 7 3.94 -21.14 -13.85
C LEU A 7 2.43 -21.17 -13.72
N SER A 8 1.98 -21.00 -12.47
CA SER A 8 0.63 -20.60 -12.15
C SER A 8 0.65 -19.57 -10.99
N HIS A 9 -0.51 -19.13 -10.55
CA HIS A 9 -0.64 -18.19 -9.43
C HIS A 9 -1.73 -18.67 -8.49
N LEU A 10 -1.39 -18.81 -7.20
CA LEU A 10 -2.34 -19.21 -6.16
C LEU A 10 -3.33 -18.08 -5.88
N ALA A 11 -4.62 -18.39 -5.92
CA ALA A 11 -5.68 -17.39 -5.81
C ALA A 11 -6.05 -17.03 -4.35
N ALA A 12 -5.74 -17.91 -3.39
CA ALA A 12 -6.14 -17.74 -2.00
C ALA A 12 -5.07 -18.24 -1.01
N SER A 13 -3.79 -18.06 -1.36
CA SER A 13 -2.68 -18.53 -0.53
C SER A 13 -2.53 -17.78 0.79
N GLU A 14 -3.11 -16.59 0.93
CA GLU A 14 -3.17 -15.78 2.14
C GLU A 14 -4.26 -16.22 3.11
N ASP A 15 -5.37 -16.78 2.64
CA ASP A 15 -6.49 -17.22 3.47
C ASP A 15 -6.39 -18.70 3.80
N LEU A 16 -6.02 -19.01 5.05
CA LEU A 16 -5.91 -20.40 5.51
C LEU A 16 -7.27 -21.12 5.62
N LYS A 17 -8.41 -20.41 5.56
CA LYS A 17 -9.73 -21.05 5.48
C LYS A 17 -9.92 -21.70 4.10
N GLU A 18 -9.30 -21.14 3.07
CA GLU A 18 -9.29 -21.64 1.70
C GLU A 18 -8.19 -22.69 1.41
N LYS A 19 -7.63 -23.30 2.46
CA LYS A 19 -6.53 -24.27 2.34
C LYS A 19 -6.89 -25.47 1.44
N SER A 20 -8.11 -25.93 1.48
CA SER A 20 -8.58 -27.04 0.62
C SER A 20 -8.57 -26.65 -0.85
N PHE A 21 -9.07 -25.44 -1.17
CA PHE A 21 -9.04 -24.89 -2.52
C PHE A 21 -7.60 -24.69 -3.02
N THR A 22 -6.75 -24.10 -2.19
CA THR A 22 -5.34 -23.87 -2.55
C THR A 22 -4.60 -25.18 -2.82
N LYS A 23 -4.82 -26.24 -2.02
CA LYS A 23 -4.23 -27.55 -2.28
C LYS A 23 -4.69 -28.16 -3.61
N LYS A 24 -5.97 -28.08 -3.92
CA LYS A 24 -6.49 -28.56 -5.23
C LYS A 24 -5.86 -27.79 -6.39
N GLN A 25 -5.61 -26.49 -6.23
CA GLN A 25 -4.92 -25.69 -7.25
C GLN A 25 -3.47 -26.15 -7.45
N ILE A 26 -2.76 -26.48 -6.36
CA ILE A 26 -1.41 -27.04 -6.38
C ILE A 26 -1.38 -28.40 -7.09
N GLU A 27 -2.28 -29.31 -6.72
CA GLU A 27 -2.41 -30.65 -7.31
C GLU A 27 -2.68 -30.56 -8.82
N LYS A 28 -3.60 -29.67 -9.23
CA LYS A 28 -3.89 -29.43 -10.64
C LYS A 28 -2.68 -28.87 -11.39
N PHE A 29 -1.93 -27.96 -10.80
CA PHE A 29 -0.70 -27.41 -11.39
C PHE A 29 0.35 -28.50 -11.61
N LEU A 30 0.54 -29.38 -10.64
CA LEU A 30 1.46 -30.52 -10.75
C LEU A 30 1.02 -31.47 -11.88
N SER A 31 -0.25 -31.90 -11.90
CA SER A 31 -0.79 -32.75 -12.92
C SER A 31 -0.58 -32.21 -14.34
N ILE A 32 -0.86 -30.91 -14.55
CA ILE A 32 -0.64 -30.25 -15.85
C ILE A 32 0.84 -30.18 -16.20
N SER A 33 1.70 -29.92 -15.23
CA SER A 33 3.14 -29.87 -15.46
C SER A 33 3.70 -31.22 -15.87
N ASP A 34 3.27 -32.31 -15.21
CA ASP A 34 3.71 -33.68 -15.52
C ASP A 34 3.19 -34.13 -16.88
N GLU A 35 1.95 -33.78 -17.22
CA GLU A 35 1.39 -34.05 -18.56
C GLU A 35 2.18 -33.35 -19.66
N PHE A 36 2.54 -32.08 -19.45
CA PHE A 36 3.36 -31.30 -20.37
C PHE A 36 4.74 -31.93 -20.58
N GLU A 37 5.42 -32.31 -19.48
CA GLU A 37 6.72 -32.99 -19.56
C GLU A 37 6.65 -34.30 -20.33
N ASN A 38 5.59 -35.10 -20.10
CA ASN A 38 5.35 -36.37 -20.81
C ASN A 38 5.10 -36.14 -22.31
N LEU A 39 4.25 -35.16 -22.67
CA LEU A 39 3.92 -34.86 -24.08
C LEU A 39 5.11 -34.30 -24.85
N THR A 40 5.95 -33.54 -24.21
CA THR A 40 7.11 -32.86 -24.85
C THR A 40 8.40 -33.65 -24.75
N ASN A 41 8.44 -34.66 -23.89
CA ASN A 41 9.64 -35.38 -23.47
C ASN A 41 10.77 -34.43 -22.99
N LYS A 42 10.39 -33.38 -22.28
CA LYS A 42 11.29 -32.35 -21.76
C LYS A 42 10.91 -31.97 -20.33
N ALA A 43 11.90 -32.00 -19.43
CA ALA A 43 11.74 -31.44 -18.10
C ALA A 43 11.63 -29.92 -18.17
N VAL A 44 10.71 -29.33 -17.36
CA VAL A 44 10.56 -27.89 -17.24
C VAL A 44 10.65 -27.46 -15.78
N LYS A 45 11.18 -26.26 -15.56
CA LYS A 45 11.22 -25.66 -14.24
C LYS A 45 9.85 -25.12 -13.85
N LYS A 46 9.50 -25.26 -12.56
CA LYS A 46 8.18 -24.93 -12.03
C LYS A 46 8.27 -23.77 -11.05
N HIS A 47 7.33 -22.82 -11.12
CA HIS A 47 7.17 -21.84 -10.07
C HIS A 47 5.70 -21.46 -9.85
N LEU A 48 5.28 -21.49 -8.59
CA LEU A 48 3.88 -21.34 -8.21
C LEU A 48 3.69 -20.26 -7.15
N LEU A 49 4.56 -20.24 -6.13
CA LEU A 49 4.34 -19.45 -4.92
C LEU A 49 4.58 -17.96 -5.15
N ASN A 50 3.62 -17.15 -4.71
CA ASN A 50 3.74 -15.72 -4.40
C ASN A 50 4.19 -15.53 -2.93
N THR A 51 4.25 -14.30 -2.43
CA THR A 51 4.66 -14.03 -1.03
C THR A 51 3.88 -14.86 -0.02
N SER A 52 2.54 -14.86 -0.08
CA SER A 52 1.70 -15.64 0.85
C SER A 52 1.89 -17.13 0.69
N GLY A 53 2.11 -17.59 -0.53
CA GLY A 53 2.45 -18.99 -0.81
C GLY A 53 3.79 -19.41 -0.20
N ILE A 54 4.82 -18.56 -0.28
CA ILE A 54 6.13 -18.80 0.36
C ILE A 54 5.95 -18.97 1.87
N LEU A 55 5.14 -18.13 2.48
CA LEU A 55 4.93 -18.12 3.93
C LEU A 55 4.07 -19.27 4.43
N ASN A 56 3.07 -19.71 3.66
CA ASN A 56 2.04 -20.66 4.10
C ASN A 56 2.16 -22.06 3.50
N TYR A 57 2.90 -22.23 2.38
CA TYR A 57 2.97 -23.46 1.60
C TYR A 57 4.41 -23.74 1.13
N CYS A 58 5.41 -23.54 2.00
CA CYS A 58 6.84 -23.61 1.68
C CYS A 58 7.28 -24.95 1.04
N ASP A 59 6.55 -26.05 1.29
CA ASP A 59 6.84 -27.36 0.70
C ASP A 59 6.69 -27.39 -0.84
N TYR A 60 6.05 -26.37 -1.44
CA TYR A 60 5.78 -26.28 -2.88
C TYR A 60 6.60 -25.17 -3.57
N GLN A 61 7.81 -24.89 -3.09
CA GLN A 61 8.68 -23.83 -3.65
C GLN A 61 9.15 -24.16 -5.08
N PHE A 62 9.27 -25.44 -5.40
CA PHE A 62 9.80 -25.94 -6.68
C PHE A 62 11.15 -25.28 -7.04
N ASP A 63 11.34 -24.89 -8.32
CA ASP A 63 12.59 -24.32 -8.80
C ASP A 63 12.71 -22.81 -8.52
N MET A 64 11.59 -22.09 -8.33
CA MET A 64 11.59 -20.66 -8.11
C MET A 64 10.33 -20.20 -7.38
N VAL A 65 10.46 -19.12 -6.63
CA VAL A 65 9.36 -18.41 -5.96
C VAL A 65 9.33 -16.94 -6.41
N ARG A 66 8.17 -16.28 -6.23
CA ARG A 66 7.96 -14.88 -6.60
C ARG A 66 7.60 -14.07 -5.36
N SER A 67 8.60 -13.52 -4.70
CA SER A 67 8.38 -12.58 -3.59
C SER A 67 8.15 -11.19 -4.15
N GLY A 68 7.00 -10.60 -3.84
CA GLY A 68 6.64 -9.22 -4.18
C GLY A 68 6.52 -8.39 -2.91
N ILE A 69 5.32 -8.35 -2.33
CA ILE A 69 5.01 -7.53 -1.15
C ILE A 69 5.85 -7.91 0.08
N GLY A 70 6.32 -9.16 0.16
CA GLY A 70 7.24 -9.61 1.20
C GLY A 70 8.56 -8.83 1.25
N LEU A 71 9.04 -8.34 0.10
CA LEU A 71 10.22 -7.49 0.01
C LEU A 71 9.97 -6.08 0.59
N TYR A 72 8.72 -5.68 0.66
CA TYR A 72 8.30 -4.41 1.28
C TYR A 72 7.94 -4.58 2.77
N GLY A 73 8.03 -5.81 3.30
CA GLY A 73 7.82 -6.08 4.72
C GLY A 73 6.39 -6.46 5.10
N TYR A 74 5.58 -6.97 4.15
CA TYR A 74 4.20 -7.39 4.42
C TYR A 74 3.97 -8.86 4.08
N GLY A 75 3.26 -9.57 4.96
CA GLY A 75 2.99 -11.01 4.83
C GLY A 75 1.54 -11.39 4.55
N ASN A 76 0.62 -10.42 4.46
CA ASN A 76 -0.83 -10.62 4.32
C ASN A 76 -1.47 -11.49 5.43
N ASP A 77 -0.77 -11.69 6.55
CA ASP A 77 -1.27 -12.42 7.72
C ASP A 77 -0.55 -11.86 8.96
N LYS A 78 -1.33 -11.48 9.98
CA LYS A 78 -0.85 -10.88 11.24
C LYS A 78 0.26 -11.69 11.93
N LYS A 79 0.26 -13.01 11.78
CA LYS A 79 1.31 -13.88 12.36
C LYS A 79 2.72 -13.59 11.82
N TYR A 80 2.83 -12.89 10.69
CA TYR A 80 4.12 -12.53 10.09
C TYR A 80 4.54 -11.08 10.35
N GLU A 81 3.67 -10.24 10.92
CA GLU A 81 3.97 -8.83 11.23
C GLU A 81 5.23 -8.67 12.10
N SER A 82 5.45 -9.60 13.05
CA SER A 82 6.65 -9.57 13.90
C SER A 82 7.94 -10.02 13.21
N LYS A 83 7.83 -10.66 12.04
CA LYS A 83 8.97 -11.23 11.29
C LYS A 83 9.35 -10.39 10.07
N LEU A 84 8.44 -9.60 9.58
CA LEU A 84 8.61 -8.73 8.42
C LEU A 84 8.52 -7.28 8.86
N LYS A 85 9.44 -6.45 8.37
CA LYS A 85 9.47 -5.01 8.71
C LYS A 85 9.21 -4.19 7.46
N PRO A 86 8.26 -3.25 7.48
CA PRO A 86 8.11 -2.27 6.40
C PRO A 86 9.42 -1.53 6.15
N VAL A 87 9.82 -1.40 4.88
CA VAL A 87 11.11 -0.80 4.49
C VAL A 87 10.95 0.47 3.67
N HIS A 88 9.81 1.13 3.77
CA HIS A 88 9.51 2.31 2.96
C HIS A 88 8.69 3.33 3.75
N SER A 89 8.87 4.59 3.37
CA SER A 89 8.12 5.71 3.91
C SER A 89 7.73 6.67 2.78
N LEU A 90 6.55 7.27 2.89
CA LEU A 90 6.12 8.38 2.05
C LEU A 90 5.86 9.60 2.91
N PHE A 91 6.52 10.69 2.58
CA PHE A 91 6.35 11.95 3.30
C PHE A 91 6.40 13.14 2.36
N SER A 92 5.85 14.23 2.82
CA SER A 92 5.91 15.55 2.21
C SER A 92 6.16 16.60 3.30
N TYR A 93 5.91 17.85 3.01
CA TYR A 93 6.08 18.96 3.97
C TYR A 93 4.89 19.90 3.87
N ILE A 94 4.59 20.63 4.94
CA ILE A 94 3.61 21.70 4.88
C ILE A 94 4.20 22.86 4.08
N SER A 95 3.58 23.20 2.97
CA SER A 95 4.01 24.31 2.11
C SER A 95 3.43 25.66 2.54
N GLN A 96 2.23 25.64 3.14
CA GLN A 96 1.52 26.84 3.57
C GLN A 96 0.50 26.49 4.66
N ILE A 97 0.26 27.45 5.56
CA ILE A 97 -0.78 27.36 6.61
C ILE A 97 -1.78 28.47 6.42
N HIS A 98 -3.05 28.17 6.53
CA HIS A 98 -4.16 29.13 6.48
C HIS A 98 -4.99 29.06 7.75
N GLU A 99 -5.34 30.23 8.26
CA GLU A 99 -6.41 30.40 9.26
C GLU A 99 -7.75 30.44 8.53
N VAL A 100 -8.66 29.53 8.89
CA VAL A 100 -9.99 29.41 8.28
C VAL A 100 -11.05 29.67 9.34
N LYS A 101 -11.94 30.63 9.09
CA LYS A 101 -13.00 31.00 10.03
C LYS A 101 -14.19 30.06 9.90
N LYS A 102 -14.97 29.95 10.98
CA LYS A 102 -16.24 29.23 10.95
C LYS A 102 -17.13 29.67 9.77
N GLY A 103 -17.62 28.72 8.99
CA GLY A 103 -18.45 28.95 7.81
C GLY A 103 -17.69 29.10 6.50
N GLU A 104 -16.37 29.34 6.54
CA GLU A 104 -15.52 29.32 5.34
C GLU A 104 -15.32 27.90 4.81
N SER A 105 -15.03 27.80 3.54
CA SER A 105 -14.90 26.52 2.85
C SER A 105 -13.51 26.32 2.25
N VAL A 106 -13.07 25.05 2.14
CA VAL A 106 -11.78 24.67 1.61
C VAL A 106 -11.93 23.61 0.52
N GLY A 107 -11.11 23.76 -0.54
CA GLY A 107 -10.97 22.80 -1.63
C GLY A 107 -12.09 22.85 -2.67
N TYR A 108 -11.95 22.03 -3.68
CA TYR A 108 -12.88 21.92 -4.78
C TYR A 108 -14.30 21.57 -4.33
N ASN A 109 -15.28 22.20 -4.97
CA ASN A 109 -16.69 22.02 -4.67
C ASN A 109 -17.07 22.37 -3.21
N ARG A 110 -16.23 23.18 -2.55
CA ARG A 110 -16.43 23.53 -1.13
C ARG A 110 -16.67 22.29 -0.24
N ALA A 111 -15.95 21.20 -0.52
CA ALA A 111 -16.20 19.90 0.11
C ALA A 111 -15.92 19.87 1.61
N PHE A 112 -15.13 20.82 2.11
CA PHE A 112 -14.98 21.07 3.54
C PHE A 112 -15.56 22.45 3.89
N ILE A 113 -16.39 22.52 4.93
CA ILE A 113 -16.88 23.76 5.51
C ILE A 113 -16.49 23.76 6.98
N ALA A 114 -15.75 24.79 7.42
CA ALA A 114 -15.28 24.90 8.79
C ALA A 114 -16.45 25.11 9.76
N ASN A 115 -16.63 24.21 10.72
CA ASN A 115 -17.65 24.31 11.77
C ASN A 115 -17.20 25.17 12.98
N LYS A 116 -15.91 25.47 13.06
CA LYS A 116 -15.22 26.34 14.02
C LYS A 116 -14.03 26.98 13.33
N ASN A 117 -13.43 27.99 13.95
CA ASN A 117 -12.14 28.50 13.48
C ASN A 117 -11.08 27.40 13.58
N CYS A 118 -10.30 27.20 12.53
CA CYS A 118 -9.29 26.14 12.47
C CYS A 118 -8.09 26.56 11.60
N ARG A 119 -6.98 25.87 11.79
CA ARG A 119 -5.78 26.02 10.97
C ARG A 119 -5.69 24.86 9.98
N ILE A 120 -5.31 25.15 8.76
CA ILE A 120 -5.25 24.18 7.67
C ILE A 120 -3.87 24.23 7.02
N GLY A 121 -3.21 23.08 6.92
CA GLY A 121 -1.94 22.93 6.20
C GLY A 121 -2.18 22.47 4.77
N ILE A 122 -1.49 23.09 3.82
CA ILE A 122 -1.40 22.65 2.42
C ILE A 122 -0.16 21.76 2.27
N VAL A 123 -0.35 20.55 1.74
CA VAL A 123 0.71 19.56 1.56
C VAL A 123 0.81 19.24 0.07
N PRO A 124 1.95 19.49 -0.60
CA PRO A 124 2.14 19.32 -2.04
C PRO A 124 2.33 17.83 -2.39
N ILE A 125 1.27 17.07 -2.26
CA ILE A 125 1.12 15.69 -2.73
C ILE A 125 -0.37 15.42 -3.00
N GLY A 126 -0.70 14.82 -4.12
CA GLY A 126 -2.09 14.62 -4.52
C GLY A 126 -2.32 13.35 -5.33
N HIS A 127 -3.45 13.28 -6.05
CA HIS A 127 -3.79 12.06 -6.77
C HIS A 127 -2.88 11.77 -7.97
N ALA A 128 -2.21 12.77 -8.56
CA ALA A 128 -1.19 12.55 -9.59
C ALA A 128 0.09 11.91 -9.01
N ASP A 129 0.26 11.94 -7.70
CA ASP A 129 1.36 11.32 -6.98
C ASP A 129 1.03 9.90 -6.50
N GLY A 130 -0.22 9.46 -6.67
CA GLY A 130 -0.70 8.15 -6.24
C GLY A 130 -1.54 8.18 -4.96
N ILE A 131 -1.96 9.36 -4.48
CA ILE A 131 -2.84 9.47 -3.31
C ILE A 131 -4.29 9.32 -3.76
N SER A 132 -4.95 8.24 -3.32
CA SER A 132 -6.35 7.99 -3.68
C SER A 132 -7.25 9.16 -3.28
N ARG A 133 -8.16 9.56 -4.17
CA ARG A 133 -9.16 10.58 -3.85
C ARG A 133 -10.10 10.17 -2.71
N SER A 134 -10.23 8.86 -2.48
CA SER A 134 -11.07 8.32 -1.40
C SER A 134 -10.59 8.64 0.01
N VAL A 135 -9.31 9.00 0.22
CA VAL A 135 -8.80 9.39 1.54
C VAL A 135 -9.19 10.82 1.96
N GLY A 136 -9.76 11.61 1.04
CA GLY A 136 -10.29 12.94 1.36
C GLY A 136 -11.48 12.91 2.32
N ASN A 137 -11.98 14.11 2.66
CA ASN A 137 -13.21 14.30 3.45
C ASN A 137 -13.16 13.58 4.82
N ARG A 138 -12.04 13.71 5.55
CA ARG A 138 -11.78 13.15 6.88
C ARG A 138 -11.68 11.62 6.95
N LYS A 139 -11.58 10.93 5.81
CA LYS A 139 -11.37 9.47 5.83
C LYS A 139 -9.92 9.10 6.11
N GLY A 140 -8.98 9.76 5.44
CA GLY A 140 -7.56 9.55 5.65
C GLY A 140 -6.95 10.50 6.68
N LYS A 141 -5.85 10.05 7.26
CA LYS A 141 -5.06 10.81 8.22
C LYS A 141 -3.59 10.78 7.85
N VAL A 142 -2.90 11.82 8.23
CA VAL A 142 -1.44 11.94 8.15
C VAL A 142 -0.88 12.29 9.51
N LEU A 143 0.43 12.17 9.67
CA LEU A 143 1.11 12.51 10.92
C LEU A 143 2.02 13.72 10.70
N VAL A 144 1.91 14.70 11.61
CA VAL A 144 2.78 15.86 11.69
C VAL A 144 3.23 16.01 13.14
N ASN A 145 4.54 15.98 13.40
CA ASN A 145 5.10 16.07 14.77
C ASN A 145 4.41 15.09 15.76
N ASN A 146 4.16 13.85 15.33
CA ASN A 146 3.42 12.79 16.06
C ASN A 146 1.91 13.08 16.30
N SER A 147 1.39 14.22 15.83
CA SER A 147 -0.04 14.53 15.89
C SER A 147 -0.75 14.02 14.65
N GLN A 148 -1.87 13.32 14.80
CA GLN A 148 -2.72 12.93 13.68
C GLN A 148 -3.50 14.14 13.17
N CYS A 149 -3.45 14.37 11.85
CA CYS A 149 -4.16 15.42 11.14
C CYS A 149 -5.08 14.79 10.09
N ASP A 150 -6.35 15.17 10.09
CA ASP A 150 -7.32 14.69 9.10
C ASP A 150 -7.06 15.29 7.73
N ILE A 151 -7.14 14.49 6.67
CA ILE A 151 -7.19 14.98 5.29
C ILE A 151 -8.61 15.51 5.04
N ILE A 152 -8.73 16.83 4.82
CA ILE A 152 -10.01 17.52 4.66
C ILE A 152 -10.28 17.90 3.21
N GLY A 153 -11.55 18.05 2.86
CA GLY A 153 -11.96 18.37 1.50
C GLY A 153 -11.56 17.28 0.50
N ASN A 154 -11.67 17.59 -0.78
CA ASN A 154 -11.30 16.67 -1.86
C ASN A 154 -9.79 16.66 -2.06
N VAL A 155 -9.20 15.48 -2.25
CA VAL A 155 -7.81 15.34 -2.72
C VAL A 155 -7.69 15.98 -4.10
N CYS A 156 -6.77 16.93 -4.25
CA CYS A 156 -6.48 17.62 -5.50
C CYS A 156 -5.45 16.85 -6.34
N MET A 157 -5.13 17.36 -7.53
CA MET A 157 -4.15 16.75 -8.41
C MET A 157 -2.76 16.68 -7.75
N ASP A 158 -2.30 17.80 -7.19
CA ASP A 158 -0.95 18.00 -6.70
C ASP A 158 -0.88 18.38 -5.22
N MET A 159 -2.02 18.35 -4.51
CA MET A 159 -2.04 18.72 -3.10
C MET A 159 -3.18 18.07 -2.34
N ILE A 160 -2.98 17.93 -1.04
CA ILE A 160 -4.01 17.67 -0.04
C ILE A 160 -4.04 18.80 0.99
N MET A 161 -5.17 18.95 1.62
CA MET A 161 -5.35 19.85 2.76
C MET A 161 -5.56 19.03 4.02
N ILE A 162 -4.92 19.45 5.11
CA ILE A 162 -5.00 18.78 6.40
C ILE A 162 -5.44 19.75 7.49
N GLU A 163 -6.31 19.31 8.39
CA GLU A 163 -6.68 20.10 9.57
C GLU A 163 -5.61 19.94 10.64
N LEU A 164 -5.03 21.05 11.09
CA LEU A 164 -3.96 21.06 12.08
C LEU A 164 -4.52 21.08 13.49
N ASN A 165 -4.18 20.06 14.27
CA ASN A 165 -4.69 19.87 15.64
C ASN A 165 -3.71 20.37 16.74
N ASP A 166 -2.51 20.86 16.35
CA ASP A 166 -1.48 21.34 17.25
C ASP A 166 -1.02 22.73 16.77
N GLU A 167 -1.02 23.69 17.67
CA GLU A 167 -0.62 25.09 17.39
C GLU A 167 0.88 25.21 17.08
N ASN A 168 1.70 24.28 17.53
CA ASN A 168 3.14 24.27 17.29
C ASN A 168 3.52 23.85 15.86
N ILE A 169 2.57 23.27 15.11
CA ILE A 169 2.80 22.88 13.70
C ILE A 169 2.99 24.15 12.86
N LYS A 170 4.03 24.16 12.03
CA LYS A 170 4.43 25.29 11.18
C LYS A 170 4.75 24.86 9.75
N GLU A 171 4.84 25.83 8.87
CA GLU A 171 5.31 25.63 7.50
C GLU A 171 6.72 25.04 7.49
N GLY A 172 6.95 24.09 6.59
CA GLY A 172 8.17 23.30 6.54
C GLY A 172 8.18 22.03 7.40
N ASP A 173 7.19 21.82 8.27
CA ASP A 173 7.10 20.59 9.06
C ASP A 173 6.83 19.39 8.17
N LYS A 174 7.47 18.27 8.54
CA LYS A 174 7.34 17.00 7.81
C LYS A 174 5.97 16.37 8.04
N VAL A 175 5.32 15.98 6.94
CA VAL A 175 4.05 15.29 6.92
C VAL A 175 4.27 13.85 6.49
N ILE A 176 4.00 12.89 7.35
CA ILE A 176 4.14 11.46 7.08
C ILE A 176 2.79 10.90 6.65
N LEU A 177 2.73 10.36 5.43
CA LEU A 177 1.57 9.64 4.94
C LEU A 177 1.59 8.19 5.42
N PHE A 178 2.74 7.56 5.29
CA PHE A 178 3.05 6.26 5.92
C PHE A 178 4.55 6.09 6.11
N ASP A 179 4.92 5.30 7.11
CA ASP A 179 6.30 4.94 7.44
C ASP A 179 6.37 3.59 8.15
N GLU A 180 7.56 3.18 8.55
CA GLU A 180 7.79 1.91 9.24
C GLU A 180 7.41 1.95 10.73
N ASN A 181 7.31 3.13 11.35
CA ASN A 181 7.26 3.27 12.81
C ASN A 181 5.89 3.68 13.35
N SER A 182 5.11 4.45 12.60
CA SER A 182 3.89 5.09 13.13
C SER A 182 2.61 4.70 12.39
N GLN A 183 2.59 4.85 11.08
CA GLN A 183 1.46 4.50 10.23
C GLN A 183 1.98 3.84 8.96
N ASN A 184 1.93 2.52 8.87
CA ASN A 184 2.40 1.80 7.70
C ASN A 184 1.43 1.92 6.50
N SER A 185 1.85 1.47 5.31
CA SER A 185 1.01 1.56 4.11
C SER A 185 -0.24 0.67 4.16
N GLU A 186 -0.24 -0.38 4.97
CA GLU A 186 -1.43 -1.21 5.21
C GLU A 186 -2.51 -0.42 5.96
N LYS A 187 -2.10 0.28 7.03
CA LYS A 187 -3.01 1.20 7.74
C LYS A 187 -3.49 2.35 6.87
N PHE A 188 -2.61 2.90 6.03
CA PHE A 188 -3.00 3.95 5.09
C PHE A 188 -3.99 3.43 4.02
N ALA A 189 -3.83 2.19 3.57
CA ALA A 189 -4.72 1.53 2.62
C ALA A 189 -6.15 1.35 3.17
N GLU A 190 -6.32 1.09 4.47
CA GLU A 190 -7.62 0.98 5.11
C GLU A 190 -8.49 2.24 4.90
N TYR A 191 -7.88 3.44 4.87
CA TYR A 191 -8.61 4.70 4.65
C TYR A 191 -9.26 4.80 3.27
N SER A 192 -8.76 4.06 2.30
CA SER A 192 -9.29 3.98 0.93
C SER A 192 -9.96 2.64 0.62
N ASN A 193 -10.16 1.79 1.63
CA ASN A 193 -10.76 0.46 1.49
C ASN A 193 -10.03 -0.40 0.43
N THR A 194 -8.70 -0.39 0.50
CA THR A 194 -7.82 -1.14 -0.39
C THR A 194 -6.71 -1.85 0.40
N ILE A 195 -5.70 -2.35 -0.31
CA ILE A 195 -4.58 -3.11 0.23
C ILE A 195 -3.25 -2.37 0.03
N SER A 196 -2.24 -2.71 0.84
CA SER A 196 -0.89 -2.12 0.75
C SER A 196 -0.27 -2.22 -0.65
N TYR A 197 -0.57 -3.28 -1.41
CA TYR A 197 -0.11 -3.45 -2.79
C TYR A 197 -0.53 -2.28 -3.68
N GLU A 198 -1.81 -1.90 -3.65
CA GLU A 198 -2.33 -0.81 -4.48
C GLU A 198 -1.72 0.52 -4.05
N VAL A 199 -1.64 0.78 -2.74
CA VAL A 199 -0.99 2.00 -2.23
C VAL A 199 0.45 2.11 -2.73
N LEU A 200 1.24 1.06 -2.62
CA LEU A 200 2.65 1.08 -3.01
C LEU A 200 2.86 1.18 -4.52
N THR A 201 2.06 0.46 -5.30
CA THR A 201 2.18 0.46 -6.77
C THR A 201 1.60 1.71 -7.42
N SER A 202 0.70 2.42 -6.75
CA SER A 202 0.12 3.68 -7.25
C SER A 202 1.07 4.87 -7.13
N ILE A 203 2.12 4.78 -6.28
CA ILE A 203 3.06 5.90 -6.11
C ILE A 203 3.76 6.22 -7.42
N SER A 204 3.47 7.40 -7.94
CA SER A 204 3.93 7.90 -9.23
C SER A 204 5.46 8.01 -9.30
N ASN A 205 6.00 7.85 -10.52
CA ASN A 205 7.43 8.05 -10.79
C ASN A 205 7.89 9.50 -10.62
N ARG A 206 6.96 10.46 -10.54
CA ARG A 206 7.29 11.86 -10.24
C ARG A 206 7.74 12.07 -8.79
N ILE A 207 7.40 11.14 -7.88
CA ILE A 207 7.90 11.17 -6.49
C ILE A 207 9.35 10.69 -6.47
N LYS A 208 10.24 11.56 -5.95
CA LYS A 208 11.65 11.24 -5.81
C LYS A 208 11.84 10.12 -4.78
N ARG A 209 12.45 9.03 -5.22
CA ARG A 209 12.83 7.92 -4.35
C ARG A 209 14.24 8.12 -3.81
N LYS A 210 14.40 7.97 -2.51
CA LYS A 210 15.68 8.04 -1.82
C LYS A 210 15.91 6.73 -1.09
N PHE A 211 16.99 6.04 -1.42
CA PHE A 211 17.44 4.86 -0.68
C PHE A 211 18.20 5.34 0.56
N VAL A 212 17.88 4.73 1.70
CA VAL A 212 18.55 4.95 2.99
C VAL A 212 19.19 3.62 3.39
N ILE A 213 20.48 3.66 3.70
CA ILE A 213 21.28 2.49 4.14
C ILE A 213 21.49 2.63 5.64
#